data_79a06c8da002c4684eb020768ddf1884
#
_entry.id   79a06c8da002c4684eb020768ddf1884
#
_cell.length_a   1.000
_cell.length_b   1.000
_cell.length_c   1.000
_cell.angle_alpha   90.00
_cell.angle_beta   90.00
_cell.angle_gamma   90.00
#
_symmetry.space_group_name_H-M   'P 1'
#
loop_
_entity.id
_entity.type
_entity.pdbx_description
1 polymer ?
#
loop_
_entity_poly.entity_id
_entity_poly.type
_entity_poly.pdbx_seq_one_letter_code
_entity_poly.pdbx_strand_id
1 'polypeptide(L)'
;MDDPLPDIILQPGLDRVFEALFTRRRRLILFMLKRSDPRPVVDFLPRSAKASESTSMQLQQDDLPRLASLGYIEWDRDAGEVSKGPRFEELEPMLDLLEEHADEFHTAWTNSRR
;
A
#
# COMPACT_ATOMS: atom_id res chain seq x y z
N MET A 1 33.61 -1.72 -16.37
CA MET A 1 33.47 -0.85 -15.18
C MET A 1 31.99 -0.64 -14.90
N ASP A 2 31.61 -0.90 -13.67
CA ASP A 2 30.21 -0.82 -13.29
C ASP A 2 29.84 0.61 -12.88
N ASP A 3 28.63 1.02 -13.25
CA ASP A 3 28.09 2.28 -12.77
C ASP A 3 27.76 2.18 -11.29
N PRO A 4 27.92 3.25 -10.53
CA PRO A 4 27.53 3.23 -9.12
C PRO A 4 26.01 3.07 -9.01
N LEU A 5 25.58 2.39 -7.94
CA LEU A 5 24.15 2.26 -7.67
C LEU A 5 23.54 3.62 -7.31
N PRO A 6 22.30 3.87 -7.73
CA PRO A 6 21.62 5.09 -7.30
C PRO A 6 21.49 5.13 -5.78
N ASP A 7 21.67 6.32 -5.19
CA ASP A 7 21.57 6.50 -3.75
C ASP A 7 20.23 6.06 -3.18
N ILE A 8 19.17 6.19 -3.97
CA ILE A 8 17.82 5.85 -3.52
C ILE A 8 17.71 4.40 -3.06
N ILE A 9 18.52 3.51 -3.63
CA ILE A 9 18.48 2.08 -3.30
C ILE A 9 18.80 1.85 -1.83
N LEU A 10 19.66 2.69 -1.24
CA LEU A 10 20.10 2.54 0.14
C LEU A 10 19.45 3.53 1.09
N GLN A 11 18.48 4.31 0.62
CA GLN A 11 17.81 5.30 1.46
C GLN A 11 16.79 4.65 2.40
N PRO A 12 16.72 5.12 3.66
CA PRO A 12 15.70 4.61 4.59
C PRO A 12 14.27 4.81 4.09
N GLY A 13 14.06 5.82 3.23
CA GLY A 13 12.74 6.03 2.64
C GLY A 13 12.25 4.84 1.84
N LEU A 14 13.16 4.13 1.17
CA LEU A 14 12.78 2.94 0.43
C LEU A 14 12.31 1.82 1.34
N ASP A 15 12.94 1.70 2.52
CA ASP A 15 12.50 0.72 3.52
C ASP A 15 11.06 1.00 3.96
N ARG A 16 10.73 2.28 4.17
CA ARG A 16 9.36 2.67 4.54
C ARG A 16 8.37 2.32 3.45
N VAL A 17 8.74 2.57 2.19
CA VAL A 17 7.88 2.25 1.05
C VAL A 17 7.63 0.75 0.98
N PHE A 18 8.67 -0.06 1.12
CA PHE A 18 8.52 -1.51 1.09
C PHE A 18 7.67 -2.00 2.27
N GLU A 19 7.84 -1.42 3.45
CA GLU A 19 7.02 -1.79 4.58
C GLU A 19 5.55 -1.48 4.32
N ALA A 20 5.27 -0.32 3.73
CA ALA A 20 3.91 0.07 3.40
C ALA A 20 3.27 -0.88 2.39
N LEU A 21 4.07 -1.44 1.48
CA LEU A 21 3.57 -2.31 0.42
C LEU A 21 3.70 -3.80 0.74
N PHE A 22 4.12 -4.13 1.95
CA PHE A 22 4.50 -5.49 2.31
C PHE A 22 3.35 -6.49 2.23
N THR A 23 2.13 -6.11 2.57
CA THR A 23 0.99 -7.02 2.55
C THR A 23 -0.02 -6.63 1.48
N ARG A 24 -0.82 -7.62 1.05
CA ARG A 24 -1.87 -7.39 0.05
C ARG A 24 -2.87 -6.35 0.53
N ARG A 25 -3.26 -6.39 1.82
CA ARG A 25 -4.23 -5.44 2.35
C ARG A 25 -3.69 -4.02 2.31
N ARG A 26 -2.42 -3.83 2.69
CA ARG A 26 -1.81 -2.49 2.63
C ARG A 26 -1.76 -1.97 1.21
N ARG A 27 -1.38 -2.83 0.26
CA ARG A 27 -1.37 -2.43 -1.16
C ARG A 27 -2.76 -2.03 -1.63
N LEU A 28 -3.77 -2.81 -1.25
CA LEU A 28 -5.14 -2.49 -1.63
C LEU A 28 -5.56 -1.10 -1.14
N ILE A 29 -5.30 -0.81 0.14
CA ILE A 29 -5.62 0.48 0.73
C ILE A 29 -4.97 1.61 -0.06
N LEU A 30 -3.68 1.49 -0.30
CA LEU A 30 -2.90 2.56 -0.92
C LEU A 30 -3.28 2.79 -2.38
N PHE A 31 -3.51 1.71 -3.14
CA PHE A 31 -3.94 1.86 -4.53
C PHE A 31 -5.35 2.41 -4.64
N MET A 32 -6.24 2.03 -3.72
CA MET A 32 -7.58 2.58 -3.73
C MET A 32 -7.58 4.07 -3.39
N LEU A 33 -6.75 4.49 -2.42
CA LEU A 33 -6.60 5.91 -2.09
C LEU A 33 -5.99 6.71 -3.24
N LYS A 34 -5.09 6.09 -3.99
CA LYS A 34 -4.52 6.75 -5.16
C LYS A 34 -5.62 7.13 -6.15
N ARG A 35 -6.63 6.29 -6.29
CA ARG A 35 -7.72 6.51 -7.23
C ARG A 35 -8.79 7.45 -6.72
N SER A 36 -9.07 7.40 -5.43
CA SER A 36 -10.13 8.20 -4.84
C SER A 36 -9.85 8.39 -3.35
N ASP A 37 -9.82 9.63 -2.91
CA ASP A 37 -9.47 10.04 -1.57
C ASP A 37 -10.49 11.09 -1.10
N PRO A 38 -11.10 10.96 0.06
CA PRO A 38 -10.96 9.87 1.04
C PRO A 38 -11.79 8.63 0.72
N ARG A 39 -11.59 7.57 1.53
CA ARG A 39 -12.36 6.36 1.39
C ARG A 39 -12.88 5.85 2.73
N PRO A 40 -14.11 5.33 2.80
CA PRO A 40 -14.56 4.67 4.02
C PRO A 40 -13.82 3.34 4.21
N VAL A 41 -13.60 2.98 5.47
CA VAL A 41 -12.89 1.74 5.81
C VAL A 41 -13.57 0.52 5.21
N VAL A 42 -14.91 0.57 5.10
CA VAL A 42 -15.67 -0.56 4.54
C VAL A 42 -15.25 -0.92 3.12
N ASP A 43 -14.69 0.03 2.37
CA ASP A 43 -14.22 -0.24 0.99
C ASP A 43 -13.10 -1.27 0.96
N PHE A 44 -12.39 -1.46 2.08
CA PHE A 44 -11.27 -2.39 2.15
C PHE A 44 -11.66 -3.76 2.68
N LEU A 45 -12.94 -3.97 2.98
CA LEU A 45 -13.42 -5.21 3.57
C LEU A 45 -13.93 -6.17 2.51
N PRO A 46 -13.72 -7.49 2.71
CA PRO A 46 -14.32 -8.48 1.80
C PRO A 46 -15.82 -8.54 2.00
N ARG A 47 -16.52 -9.10 1.01
CA ARG A 47 -17.99 -9.20 1.03
C ARG A 47 -18.51 -10.24 2.02
N SER A 48 -17.74 -11.29 2.29
CA SER A 48 -18.13 -12.32 3.25
C SER A 48 -18.13 -11.74 4.66
N ALA A 49 -19.26 -11.89 5.37
CA ALA A 49 -19.37 -11.36 6.73
C ALA A 49 -18.30 -11.94 7.65
N LYS A 50 -18.02 -13.23 7.55
CA LYS A 50 -17.03 -13.88 8.39
C LYS A 50 -15.62 -13.39 8.08
N ALA A 51 -15.27 -13.32 6.80
CA ALA A 51 -13.98 -12.80 6.40
C ALA A 51 -13.85 -11.32 6.72
N SER A 52 -14.97 -10.58 6.67
CA SER A 52 -15.00 -9.15 6.98
C SER A 52 -14.64 -8.88 8.45
N GLU A 53 -15.13 -9.71 9.38
CA GLU A 53 -14.80 -9.54 10.79
C GLU A 53 -13.31 -9.68 11.04
N SER A 54 -12.71 -10.76 10.54
CA SER A 54 -11.29 -11.02 10.70
C SER A 54 -10.45 -9.91 10.06
N THR A 55 -10.81 -9.51 8.85
CA THR A 55 -10.08 -8.46 8.12
C THR A 55 -10.23 -7.12 8.84
N SER A 56 -11.42 -6.81 9.34
CA SER A 56 -11.66 -5.56 10.06
C SER A 56 -10.75 -5.47 11.28
N MET A 57 -10.60 -6.55 12.03
CA MET A 57 -9.69 -6.57 13.19
C MET A 57 -8.26 -6.30 12.76
N GLN A 58 -7.79 -6.96 11.72
CA GLN A 58 -6.43 -6.78 11.24
C GLN A 58 -6.19 -5.37 10.72
N LEU A 59 -7.16 -4.80 10.01
CA LEU A 59 -7.07 -3.41 9.54
C LEU A 59 -6.93 -2.46 10.71
N GLN A 60 -7.78 -2.60 11.72
CA GLN A 60 -7.82 -1.66 12.83
C GLN A 60 -6.65 -1.84 13.81
N GLN A 61 -6.15 -3.04 13.96
CA GLN A 61 -5.10 -3.32 14.92
C GLN A 61 -3.70 -3.30 14.34
N ASP A 62 -3.57 -3.44 13.03
CA ASP A 62 -2.26 -3.57 12.39
C ASP A 62 -2.08 -2.64 11.19
N ASP A 63 -2.84 -2.87 10.12
CA ASP A 63 -2.55 -2.18 8.85
C ASP A 63 -2.76 -0.66 8.91
N LEU A 64 -3.91 -0.22 9.41
CA LEU A 64 -4.20 1.21 9.45
C LEU A 64 -3.30 1.97 10.43
N PRO A 65 -3.09 1.47 11.67
CA PRO A 65 -2.15 2.15 12.56
C PRO A 65 -0.73 2.20 11.98
N ARG A 66 -0.29 1.14 11.31
CA ARG A 66 1.06 1.10 10.76
C ARG A 66 1.23 2.09 9.62
N LEU A 67 0.28 2.10 8.69
CA LEU A 67 0.34 3.05 7.58
C LEU A 67 0.26 4.50 8.07
N ALA A 68 -0.56 4.74 9.08
CA ALA A 68 -0.66 6.06 9.68
C ALA A 68 0.65 6.48 10.36
N SER A 69 1.29 5.56 11.08
CA SER A 69 2.56 5.86 11.75
C SER A 69 3.68 6.14 10.76
N LEU A 70 3.62 5.54 9.58
CA LEU A 70 4.57 5.81 8.51
C LEU A 70 4.31 7.15 7.80
N GLY A 71 3.15 7.75 8.06
CA GLY A 71 2.79 9.03 7.47
C GLY A 71 2.11 8.93 6.11
N TYR A 72 1.74 7.74 5.69
CA TYR A 72 1.15 7.54 4.36
C TYR A 72 -0.35 7.71 4.31
N ILE A 73 -1.02 7.54 5.46
CA ILE A 73 -2.46 7.76 5.54
C ILE A 73 -2.79 8.56 6.81
N GLU A 74 -4.00 9.11 6.81
CA GLU A 74 -4.65 9.62 8.00
C GLU A 74 -5.92 8.82 8.21
N TRP A 75 -6.11 8.31 9.43
CA TRP A 75 -7.23 7.45 9.74
C TRP A 75 -8.09 8.09 10.81
N ASP A 76 -9.30 8.47 10.41
CA ASP A 76 -10.30 8.99 11.33
C ASP A 76 -11.15 7.83 11.82
N ARG A 77 -10.88 7.37 13.04
CA ARG A 77 -11.57 6.21 13.60
C ARG A 77 -13.05 6.49 13.82
N ASP A 78 -13.38 7.70 14.24
CA ASP A 78 -14.78 8.04 14.54
C ASP A 78 -15.62 8.09 13.28
N ALA A 79 -15.09 8.66 12.22
CA ALA A 79 -15.79 8.72 10.94
C ALA A 79 -15.69 7.41 10.16
N GLY A 80 -14.76 6.52 10.52
CA GLY A 80 -14.51 5.30 9.77
C GLY A 80 -13.96 5.58 8.39
N GLU A 81 -13.06 6.56 8.29
CA GLU A 81 -12.60 7.10 7.01
C GLU A 81 -11.08 7.18 6.97
N VAL A 82 -10.53 6.89 5.79
CA VAL A 82 -9.10 6.93 5.55
C VAL A 82 -8.82 7.91 4.42
N SER A 83 -7.79 8.73 4.59
CA SER A 83 -7.35 9.67 3.57
C SER A 83 -5.84 9.60 3.40
N LYS A 84 -5.34 10.23 2.34
CA LYS A 84 -3.90 10.32 2.11
C LYS A 84 -3.24 11.12 3.22
N GLY A 85 -2.13 10.58 3.73
CA GLY A 85 -1.33 11.25 4.74
C GLY A 85 -0.29 12.18 4.13
N PRO A 86 0.45 12.89 5.00
CA PRO A 86 1.42 13.89 4.53
C PRO A 86 2.57 13.32 3.71
N ARG A 87 2.87 12.04 3.83
CA ARG A 87 3.94 11.41 3.07
C ARG A 87 3.45 10.55 1.91
N PHE A 88 2.17 10.59 1.60
CA PHE A 88 1.64 9.74 0.53
C PHE A 88 2.39 9.95 -0.79
N GLU A 89 2.86 11.16 -1.06
CA GLU A 89 3.60 11.46 -2.27
C GLU A 89 4.87 10.62 -2.43
N GLU A 90 5.46 10.18 -1.33
CA GLU A 90 6.65 9.31 -1.39
C GLU A 90 6.34 7.96 -2.03
N LEU A 91 5.08 7.53 -1.94
CA LEU A 91 4.66 6.25 -2.51
C LEU A 91 4.32 6.35 -3.99
N GLU A 92 3.92 7.52 -4.46
CA GLU A 92 3.34 7.65 -5.79
C GLU A 92 4.23 7.13 -6.91
N PRO A 93 5.54 7.43 -6.92
CA PRO A 93 6.39 6.87 -7.98
C PRO A 93 6.40 5.35 -8.00
N MET A 94 6.39 4.70 -6.83
CA MET A 94 6.37 3.24 -6.78
C MET A 94 5.03 2.68 -7.21
N LEU A 95 3.93 3.32 -6.78
CA LEU A 95 2.60 2.90 -7.19
C LEU A 95 2.43 3.06 -8.71
N ASP A 96 2.93 4.16 -9.26
CA ASP A 96 2.89 4.39 -10.70
C ASP A 96 3.71 3.33 -11.44
N LEU A 97 4.90 3.03 -10.95
CA LEU A 97 5.76 2.02 -11.54
C LEU A 97 5.05 0.67 -11.63
N LEU A 98 4.42 0.26 -10.54
CA LEU A 98 3.73 -1.02 -10.50
C LEU A 98 2.55 -1.07 -11.47
N GLU A 99 1.82 0.02 -11.60
CA GLU A 99 0.69 0.08 -12.53
C GLU A 99 1.14 0.16 -13.98
N GLU A 100 2.14 0.98 -14.27
CA GLU A 100 2.65 1.15 -15.63
C GLU A 100 3.30 -0.10 -16.18
N HIS A 101 3.95 -0.88 -15.32
CA HIS A 101 4.66 -2.09 -15.72
C HIS A 101 3.96 -3.37 -15.27
N ALA A 102 2.66 -3.28 -14.95
CA ALA A 102 1.90 -4.42 -14.44
C ALA A 102 1.99 -5.63 -15.35
N ASP A 103 1.88 -5.43 -16.66
CA ASP A 103 1.91 -6.52 -17.61
C ASP A 103 3.28 -7.19 -17.63
N GLU A 104 4.35 -6.40 -17.53
CA GLU A 104 5.71 -6.94 -17.52
C GLU A 104 5.96 -7.78 -16.28
N PHE A 105 5.52 -7.28 -15.11
CA PHE A 105 5.63 -8.03 -13.86
C PHE A 105 4.83 -9.32 -13.93
N HIS A 106 3.61 -9.24 -14.43
CA HIS A 106 2.73 -10.40 -14.55
C HIS A 106 3.37 -11.47 -15.42
N THR A 107 3.88 -11.07 -16.59
CA THR A 107 4.54 -11.99 -17.51
C THR A 107 5.76 -12.63 -16.88
N ALA A 108 6.60 -11.84 -16.22
CA ALA A 108 7.82 -12.35 -15.58
C ALA A 108 7.50 -13.38 -14.51
N TRP A 109 6.49 -13.10 -13.68
CA TRP A 109 6.14 -13.99 -12.56
C TRP A 109 5.42 -15.24 -13.04
N THR A 110 4.62 -15.13 -14.07
CA THR A 110 3.95 -16.29 -14.65
C THR A 110 4.97 -17.22 -15.33
N ASN A 111 5.91 -16.67 -16.09
CA ASN A 111 6.91 -17.45 -16.77
C ASN A 111 7.91 -18.11 -15.84
N SER A 112 8.19 -17.50 -14.69
CA SER A 112 9.14 -18.02 -13.72
C SER A 112 8.70 -19.32 -13.05
N ARG A 113 7.49 -19.75 -13.31
CA ARG A 113 6.90 -20.94 -12.68
C ARG A 113 7.26 -22.24 -13.37
N ARG A 114 7.98 -22.18 -14.43
CA ARG A 114 8.37 -23.37 -15.18
C ARG A 114 9.34 -24.22 -14.44
#